data_45433b6c2b3dbc73232cf7a44b6c3fe4
#
_entry.id   45433b6c2b3dbc73232cf7a44b6c3fe4
#
_cell.length_a   1.000
_cell.length_b   1.000
_cell.length_c   1.000
_cell.angle_alpha   90.00
_cell.angle_beta   90.00
_cell.angle_gamma   90.00
#
_symmetry.space_group_name_H-M   'P 1'
#
loop_
_entity.id
_entity.type
_entity.pdbx_description
1 polymer ?
#
loop_
_entity_poly.entity_id
_entity_poly.type
_entity_poly.pdbx_seq_one_letter_code
_entity_poly.pdbx_strand_id
1 'polypeptide(L)'
;EFKDNLNDILRYSRLLDPTDPATINISPQVFGNNILGQHDGGGHGNNPVTGEPYADNIVKHADYGRVVAEFWADGPDSETPPGHWNVVSNEVTDHPDLVFRIGGSGPVVDELEWDVKRYMAMNGAMHDAATAAWTCKRVYDYGRPIVMCRYMGLMGQSSEFNSPDPEIQSTYHPDGMKLEPGLVEVITSQSAANGERHEHLNEHIGSIAIRSWAGEPADPETEVGGVDWIPARDWLPYQRDTFVTPAFAAYVSGHSCFSRAEI
;
A
#
# COMPACT_ATOMS: atom_id res chain seq x y z
N GLU A 1 13.05 13.70 4.28
CA GLU A 1 12.29 12.53 4.82
C GLU A 1 10.83 12.53 4.33
N PHE A 2 9.99 13.51 4.69
CA PHE A 2 8.58 13.52 4.28
C PHE A 2 8.37 13.45 2.76
N LYS A 3 9.11 14.27 2.00
CA LYS A 3 9.05 14.29 0.53
C LYS A 3 9.60 13.00 -0.10
N ASP A 4 10.58 12.37 0.53
CA ASP A 4 11.12 11.08 0.08
C ASP A 4 10.09 9.98 0.30
N ASN A 5 9.41 9.98 1.45
CA ASN A 5 8.33 9.03 1.72
C ASN A 5 7.17 9.16 0.71
N LEU A 6 6.86 10.38 0.27
CA LEU A 6 5.86 10.57 -0.78
C LEU A 6 6.32 9.99 -2.12
N ASN A 7 7.58 10.22 -2.51
CA ASN A 7 8.13 9.60 -3.72
C ASN A 7 8.14 8.07 -3.62
N ASP A 8 8.38 7.49 -2.43
CA ASP A 8 8.29 6.04 -2.21
C ASP A 8 6.87 5.52 -2.50
N ILE A 9 5.84 6.22 -2.03
CA ILE A 9 4.44 5.87 -2.33
C ILE A 9 4.20 5.88 -3.85
N LEU A 10 4.70 6.88 -4.55
CA LEU A 10 4.56 6.98 -6.01
C LEU A 10 5.34 5.87 -6.73
N ARG A 11 6.51 5.47 -6.23
CA ARG A 11 7.27 4.33 -6.76
C ARG A 11 6.46 3.04 -6.66
N TYR A 12 5.79 2.79 -5.52
CA TYR A 12 4.90 1.64 -5.38
C TYR A 12 3.69 1.73 -6.29
N SER A 13 3.07 2.91 -6.43
CA SER A 13 1.95 3.11 -7.36
C SER A 13 2.35 2.85 -8.82
N ARG A 14 3.56 3.25 -9.22
CA ARG A 14 4.09 2.97 -10.55
C ARG A 14 4.27 1.47 -10.83
N LEU A 15 4.57 0.67 -9.80
CA LEU A 15 4.73 -0.79 -9.94
C LEU A 15 3.40 -1.52 -10.23
N LEU A 16 2.27 -0.83 -10.19
CA LEU A 16 0.97 -1.39 -10.57
C LEU A 16 0.76 -1.46 -12.09
N ASP A 17 1.77 -1.10 -12.89
CA ASP A 17 1.72 -1.20 -14.36
C ASP A 17 1.53 -2.66 -14.82
N PRO A 18 0.41 -3.03 -15.46
CA PRO A 18 0.15 -4.39 -15.89
C PRO A 18 1.08 -4.86 -17.01
N THR A 19 1.76 -3.92 -17.68
CA THR A 19 2.71 -4.20 -18.77
C THR A 19 4.13 -4.40 -18.26
N ASP A 20 4.42 -4.04 -17.00
CA ASP A 20 5.74 -4.24 -16.39
C ASP A 20 6.02 -5.75 -16.26
N PRO A 21 7.13 -6.27 -16.82
CA PRO A 21 7.50 -7.67 -16.71
C PRO A 21 8.06 -8.07 -15.34
N ALA A 22 8.24 -7.14 -14.42
CA ALA A 22 8.82 -7.42 -13.10
C ALA A 22 8.04 -8.50 -12.36
N THR A 23 8.77 -9.40 -11.73
CA THR A 23 8.21 -10.50 -10.93
C THR A 23 8.68 -10.39 -9.48
N ILE A 24 7.93 -11.02 -8.59
CA ILE A 24 8.25 -11.11 -7.17
C ILE A 24 8.04 -12.55 -6.70
N ASN A 25 8.91 -13.06 -5.84
CA ASN A 25 8.70 -14.32 -5.17
C ASN A 25 7.93 -14.07 -3.86
N ILE A 26 6.72 -14.58 -3.78
CA ILE A 26 5.83 -14.44 -2.62
C ILE A 26 5.82 -15.70 -1.73
N SER A 27 6.77 -16.60 -1.93
CA SER A 27 6.94 -17.77 -1.07
C SER A 27 7.20 -17.37 0.37
N PRO A 28 6.66 -18.09 1.37
CA PRO A 28 6.92 -17.83 2.79
C PRO A 28 8.40 -17.86 3.18
N GLN A 29 9.26 -18.47 2.40
CA GLN A 29 10.71 -18.46 2.63
C GLN A 29 11.38 -17.11 2.34
N VAL A 30 10.77 -16.27 1.48
CA VAL A 30 11.35 -15.01 1.01
C VAL A 30 10.70 -13.80 1.69
N PHE A 31 9.40 -13.83 1.84
CA PHE A 31 8.66 -12.79 2.53
C PHE A 31 8.82 -12.91 4.02
N GLY A 32 9.31 -11.86 4.68
CA GLY A 32 9.60 -11.73 6.10
C GLY A 32 8.56 -12.27 7.07
N ASN A 33 8.31 -13.56 6.96
CA ASN A 33 7.41 -14.37 7.76
C ASN A 33 8.09 -14.80 9.09
N ASN A 34 9.01 -13.98 9.59
CA ASN A 34 9.63 -14.25 10.87
C ASN A 34 8.78 -13.67 12.00
N ILE A 35 8.97 -14.22 13.20
CA ILE A 35 8.25 -13.83 14.43
C ILE A 35 8.34 -12.32 14.73
N LEU A 36 9.38 -11.65 14.25
CA LEU A 36 9.62 -10.23 14.48
C LEU A 36 8.99 -9.34 13.39
N GLY A 37 8.44 -9.92 12.32
CA GLY A 37 7.88 -9.18 11.20
C GLY A 37 8.89 -8.31 10.46
N GLN A 38 10.16 -8.68 10.47
CA GLN A 38 11.23 -7.95 9.80
C GLN A 38 11.23 -8.29 8.31
N HIS A 39 11.32 -7.28 7.46
CA HIS A 39 11.48 -7.43 6.01
C HIS A 39 12.97 -7.52 5.64
N ASP A 40 13.68 -8.44 6.24
CA ASP A 40 15.10 -8.66 6.00
C ASP A 40 15.37 -9.78 4.98
N GLY A 41 14.34 -10.28 4.32
CA GLY A 41 14.39 -11.43 3.41
C GLY A 41 14.45 -12.77 4.14
N GLY A 42 14.36 -12.77 5.47
CA GLY A 42 14.36 -13.94 6.33
C GLY A 42 12.96 -14.48 6.58
N GLY A 43 12.39 -15.22 5.64
CA GLY A 43 11.16 -15.98 5.86
C GLY A 43 11.42 -17.31 6.60
N HIS A 44 10.39 -18.14 6.72
CA HIS A 44 10.53 -19.51 7.19
C HIS A 44 11.20 -20.37 6.11
N GLY A 45 12.37 -20.90 6.40
CA GLY A 45 13.11 -21.77 5.45
C GLY A 45 12.36 -23.06 5.11
N ASN A 46 11.62 -23.60 6.09
CA ASN A 46 10.85 -24.82 5.92
C ASN A 46 9.41 -24.64 6.41
N ASN A 47 8.50 -25.30 5.74
CA ASN A 47 7.12 -25.43 6.19
C ASN A 47 7.09 -26.15 7.56
N PRO A 48 6.53 -25.56 8.62
CA PRO A 48 6.57 -26.14 9.96
C PRO A 48 5.73 -27.43 10.10
N VAL A 49 4.80 -27.69 9.17
CA VAL A 49 3.96 -28.88 9.18
C VAL A 49 4.68 -30.06 8.49
N THR A 50 5.26 -29.82 7.33
CA THR A 50 5.91 -30.89 6.52
C THR A 50 7.40 -31.07 6.82
N GLY A 51 8.07 -30.04 7.36
CA GLY A 51 9.50 -29.98 7.53
C GLY A 51 10.30 -29.73 6.24
N GLU A 52 9.62 -29.65 5.09
CA GLU A 52 10.24 -29.47 3.78
C GLU A 52 10.39 -27.97 3.44
N PRO A 53 11.39 -27.60 2.61
CA PRO A 53 11.52 -26.25 2.10
C PRO A 53 10.27 -25.80 1.34
N TYR A 54 9.93 -24.51 1.45
CA TYR A 54 8.89 -23.94 0.59
C TYR A 54 9.38 -23.86 -0.86
N ALA A 55 8.51 -24.19 -1.80
CA ALA A 55 8.76 -23.94 -3.21
C ALA A 55 8.67 -22.42 -3.49
N ASP A 56 9.41 -21.97 -4.51
CA ASP A 56 9.26 -20.61 -5.03
C ASP A 56 7.84 -20.40 -5.55
N ASN A 57 7.30 -19.21 -5.30
CA ASN A 57 6.02 -18.76 -5.84
C ASN A 57 6.25 -17.42 -6.56
N ILE A 58 6.58 -17.50 -7.85
CA ILE A 58 6.92 -16.35 -8.69
C ILE A 58 5.65 -15.83 -9.37
N VAL A 59 5.30 -14.60 -9.09
CA VAL A 59 4.12 -13.92 -9.67
C VAL A 59 4.53 -12.57 -10.26
N LYS A 60 3.68 -11.96 -11.09
CA LYS A 60 3.89 -10.58 -11.54
C LYS A 60 3.79 -9.63 -10.33
N HIS A 61 4.73 -8.71 -10.23
CA HIS A 61 4.76 -7.75 -9.14
C HIS A 61 3.51 -6.86 -9.11
N ALA A 62 3.06 -6.42 -10.28
CA ALA A 62 1.85 -5.61 -10.41
C ALA A 62 0.59 -6.35 -9.93
N ASP A 63 0.42 -7.61 -10.30
CA ASP A 63 -0.74 -8.41 -9.91
C ASP A 63 -0.74 -8.67 -8.39
N TYR A 64 0.43 -8.97 -7.82
CA TYR A 64 0.58 -9.11 -6.38
C TYR A 64 0.19 -7.81 -5.65
N GLY A 65 0.70 -6.66 -6.12
CA GLY A 65 0.38 -5.37 -5.51
C GLY A 65 -1.11 -5.05 -5.53
N ARG A 66 -1.81 -5.37 -6.64
CA ARG A 66 -3.28 -5.18 -6.74
C ARG A 66 -4.04 -6.09 -5.80
N VAL A 67 -3.73 -7.39 -5.84
CA VAL A 67 -4.39 -8.38 -4.98
C VAL A 67 -4.25 -8.01 -3.50
N VAL A 68 -3.05 -7.64 -3.06
CA VAL A 68 -2.82 -7.21 -1.68
C VAL A 68 -3.60 -5.94 -1.35
N ALA A 69 -3.60 -4.94 -2.26
CA ALA A 69 -4.33 -3.70 -2.04
C ALA A 69 -5.85 -3.93 -1.95
N GLU A 70 -6.40 -4.77 -2.83
CA GLU A 70 -7.84 -5.09 -2.83
C GLU A 70 -8.24 -5.95 -1.63
N PHE A 71 -7.44 -6.94 -1.28
CA PHE A 71 -7.70 -7.79 -0.12
C PHE A 71 -7.72 -7.01 1.21
N TRP A 72 -6.82 -6.03 1.37
CA TRP A 72 -6.72 -5.23 2.59
C TRP A 72 -7.42 -3.86 2.51
N ALA A 73 -8.18 -3.58 1.44
CA ALA A 73 -8.80 -2.27 1.25
C ALA A 73 -9.90 -1.97 2.28
N ASP A 74 -10.61 -2.98 2.78
CA ASP A 74 -11.77 -2.85 3.68
C ASP A 74 -12.77 -1.81 3.16
N GLY A 75 -13.22 -2.05 1.93
CA GLY A 75 -14.19 -1.20 1.24
C GLY A 75 -15.60 -1.33 1.83
N PRO A 76 -16.59 -0.63 1.25
CA PRO A 76 -17.96 -0.60 1.78
C PRO A 76 -18.66 -1.96 1.81
N ASP A 77 -18.21 -2.91 1.00
CA ASP A 77 -18.78 -4.26 0.87
C ASP A 77 -17.92 -5.35 1.53
N SER A 78 -16.93 -4.96 2.34
CA SER A 78 -16.06 -5.87 3.07
C SER A 78 -16.14 -5.66 4.58
N GLU A 79 -15.48 -6.53 5.33
CA GLU A 79 -15.36 -6.43 6.78
C GLU A 79 -14.48 -5.23 7.18
N THR A 80 -14.65 -4.77 8.41
CA THR A 80 -13.70 -3.83 9.02
C THR A 80 -12.32 -4.50 9.21
N PRO A 81 -11.20 -3.75 9.36
CA PRO A 81 -9.89 -4.36 9.60
C PRO A 81 -9.87 -5.42 10.69
N PRO A 82 -10.46 -5.21 11.89
CA PRO A 82 -10.59 -6.27 12.89
C PRO A 82 -11.50 -7.42 12.46
N GLY A 83 -12.58 -7.11 11.71
CA GLY A 83 -13.50 -8.11 11.16
C GLY A 83 -12.81 -9.05 10.19
N HIS A 84 -11.94 -8.52 9.33
CA HIS A 84 -11.18 -9.31 8.37
C HIS A 84 -10.29 -10.35 9.05
N TRP A 85 -9.59 -9.98 10.13
CA TRP A 85 -8.82 -10.94 10.92
C TRP A 85 -9.68 -12.01 11.58
N ASN A 86 -10.91 -11.67 12.01
CA ASN A 86 -11.85 -12.66 12.52
C ASN A 86 -12.28 -13.65 11.41
N VAL A 87 -12.52 -13.18 10.18
CA VAL A 87 -12.82 -14.06 9.03
C VAL A 87 -11.67 -15.01 8.75
N VAL A 88 -10.44 -14.48 8.59
CA VAL A 88 -9.23 -15.31 8.37
C VAL A 88 -9.06 -16.36 9.48
N SER A 89 -9.26 -15.94 10.73
CA SER A 89 -9.16 -16.85 11.88
C SER A 89 -10.24 -17.94 11.87
N ASN A 90 -11.46 -17.64 11.40
CA ASN A 90 -12.52 -18.64 11.24
C ASN A 90 -12.15 -19.67 10.16
N GLU A 91 -11.67 -19.21 9.00
CA GLU A 91 -11.21 -20.10 7.92
C GLU A 91 -10.11 -21.06 8.39
N VAL A 92 -9.17 -20.56 9.20
CA VAL A 92 -8.13 -21.41 9.81
C VAL A 92 -8.75 -22.41 10.80
N THR A 93 -9.74 -21.98 11.61
CA THR A 93 -10.41 -22.85 12.58
C THR A 93 -11.22 -23.95 11.91
N ASP A 94 -11.87 -23.64 10.79
CA ASP A 94 -12.66 -24.59 10.01
C ASP A 94 -11.81 -25.57 9.18
N HIS A 95 -10.48 -25.42 9.17
CA HIS A 95 -9.62 -26.30 8.42
C HIS A 95 -9.62 -27.73 9.00
N PRO A 96 -9.89 -28.77 8.20
CA PRO A 96 -10.10 -30.14 8.68
C PRO A 96 -8.89 -30.76 9.38
N ASP A 97 -7.69 -30.26 9.12
CA ASP A 97 -6.45 -30.76 9.72
C ASP A 97 -6.07 -30.01 11.01
N LEU A 98 -6.84 -29.00 11.42
CA LEU A 98 -6.56 -28.25 12.64
C LEU A 98 -6.85 -29.10 13.88
N VAL A 99 -5.90 -29.14 14.80
CA VAL A 99 -6.09 -29.72 16.13
C VAL A 99 -6.08 -28.61 17.16
N PHE A 100 -7.18 -28.46 17.89
CA PHE A 100 -7.37 -27.39 18.87
C PHE A 100 -6.43 -27.53 20.07
N ARG A 101 -5.26 -26.88 19.95
CA ARG A 101 -4.24 -26.85 21.01
C ARG A 101 -3.83 -25.42 21.30
N ILE A 102 -4.07 -24.96 22.52
CA ILE A 102 -3.66 -23.62 22.94
C ILE A 102 -2.14 -23.53 22.92
N GLY A 103 -1.60 -22.54 22.20
CA GLY A 103 -0.16 -22.39 21.99
C GLY A 103 0.49 -23.52 21.17
N GLY A 104 -0.28 -24.27 20.40
CA GLY A 104 0.19 -25.33 19.50
C GLY A 104 0.71 -26.62 20.18
N SER A 105 0.96 -26.59 21.48
CA SER A 105 1.60 -27.71 22.22
C SER A 105 0.83 -28.15 23.47
N GLY A 106 -0.21 -27.42 23.86
CA GLY A 106 -1.05 -27.76 25.02
C GLY A 106 -1.92 -29.00 24.80
N PRO A 107 -2.70 -29.42 25.80
CA PRO A 107 -3.70 -30.47 25.62
C PRO A 107 -4.72 -30.08 24.54
N VAL A 108 -5.31 -31.08 23.91
CA VAL A 108 -6.44 -30.87 22.99
C VAL A 108 -7.61 -30.34 23.82
N VAL A 109 -8.25 -29.28 23.36
CA VAL A 109 -9.45 -28.69 23.93
C VAL A 109 -10.65 -28.95 23.02
N ASP A 110 -11.86 -28.78 23.49
CA ASP A 110 -13.05 -28.80 22.65
C ASP A 110 -13.16 -27.50 21.82
N GLU A 111 -14.03 -27.54 20.82
CA GLU A 111 -14.22 -26.42 19.87
C GLU A 111 -14.71 -25.15 20.58
N LEU A 112 -15.65 -25.28 21.53
CA LEU A 112 -16.16 -24.12 22.27
C LEU A 112 -15.08 -23.46 23.13
N GLU A 113 -14.28 -24.25 23.81
CA GLU A 113 -13.15 -23.73 24.61
C GLU A 113 -12.10 -23.05 23.71
N TRP A 114 -11.82 -23.67 22.55
CA TRP A 114 -10.93 -23.08 21.53
C TRP A 114 -11.46 -21.72 21.07
N ASP A 115 -12.70 -21.65 20.63
CA ASP A 115 -13.29 -20.43 20.10
C ASP A 115 -13.33 -19.30 21.12
N VAL A 116 -13.76 -19.57 22.34
CA VAL A 116 -13.80 -18.54 23.41
C VAL A 116 -12.40 -17.99 23.67
N LYS A 117 -11.40 -18.85 23.79
CA LYS A 117 -10.02 -18.43 24.08
C LYS A 117 -9.39 -17.68 22.90
N ARG A 118 -9.58 -18.20 21.68
CA ARG A 118 -9.08 -17.60 20.45
C ARG A 118 -9.67 -16.20 20.24
N TYR A 119 -10.98 -16.07 20.24
CA TYR A 119 -11.63 -14.77 20.07
C TYR A 119 -11.26 -13.78 21.17
N MET A 120 -11.17 -14.21 22.41
CA MET A 120 -10.77 -13.33 23.50
C MET A 120 -9.35 -12.83 23.35
N ALA A 121 -8.40 -13.69 23.01
CA ALA A 121 -7.00 -13.31 22.81
C ALA A 121 -6.85 -12.39 21.61
N MET A 122 -7.37 -12.78 20.46
CA MET A 122 -7.26 -12.04 19.20
C MET A 122 -7.95 -10.67 19.29
N ASN A 123 -9.22 -10.61 19.69
CA ASN A 123 -9.93 -9.34 19.76
C ASN A 123 -9.43 -8.44 20.89
N GLY A 124 -8.89 -9.00 21.97
CA GLY A 124 -8.19 -8.25 23.01
C GLY A 124 -6.94 -7.56 22.45
N ALA A 125 -6.11 -8.30 21.71
CA ALA A 125 -4.90 -7.76 21.07
C ALA A 125 -5.24 -6.68 20.04
N MET A 126 -6.27 -6.91 19.21
CA MET A 126 -6.75 -5.90 18.24
C MET A 126 -7.29 -4.64 18.91
N HIS A 127 -8.03 -4.78 20.01
CA HIS A 127 -8.51 -3.64 20.78
C HIS A 127 -7.35 -2.77 21.30
N ASP A 128 -6.33 -3.40 21.86
CA ASP A 128 -5.16 -2.69 22.37
C ASP A 128 -4.35 -2.05 21.23
N ALA A 129 -4.18 -2.74 20.11
CA ALA A 129 -3.57 -2.22 18.90
C ALA A 129 -4.33 -0.99 18.36
N ALA A 130 -5.67 -1.05 18.33
CA ALA A 130 -6.51 0.08 17.93
C ALA A 130 -6.29 1.29 18.85
N THR A 131 -6.34 1.06 20.16
CA THR A 131 -6.16 2.12 21.15
C THR A 131 -4.79 2.81 21.01
N ALA A 132 -3.74 2.03 20.84
CA ALA A 132 -2.38 2.55 20.62
C ALA A 132 -2.27 3.32 19.29
N ALA A 133 -2.77 2.75 18.19
CA ALA A 133 -2.72 3.37 16.86
C ALA A 133 -3.48 4.69 16.81
N TRP A 134 -4.71 4.74 17.33
CA TRP A 134 -5.53 5.97 17.30
C TRP A 134 -5.01 7.04 18.27
N THR A 135 -4.37 6.65 19.38
CA THR A 135 -3.65 7.59 20.25
C THR A 135 -2.52 8.27 19.47
N CYS A 136 -1.69 7.50 18.75
CA CYS A 136 -0.63 8.06 17.92
C CYS A 136 -1.20 8.95 16.80
N LYS A 137 -2.24 8.50 16.10
CA LYS A 137 -2.90 9.29 15.04
C LYS A 137 -3.38 10.64 15.56
N ARG A 138 -3.98 10.67 16.74
CA ARG A 138 -4.44 11.90 17.38
C ARG A 138 -3.29 12.84 17.77
N VAL A 139 -2.18 12.29 18.27
CA VAL A 139 -1.04 13.09 18.74
C VAL A 139 -0.25 13.69 17.57
N TYR A 140 0.00 12.89 16.53
CA TYR A 140 0.85 13.31 15.41
C TYR A 140 0.07 14.01 14.28
N ASP A 141 -1.22 13.76 14.15
CA ASP A 141 -2.13 14.36 13.16
C ASP A 141 -1.54 14.44 11.75
N TYR A 142 -0.94 13.34 11.29
CA TYR A 142 -0.17 13.30 10.06
C TYR A 142 -1.09 13.21 8.83
N GLY A 143 -0.84 14.06 7.82
CA GLY A 143 -1.67 14.15 6.62
C GLY A 143 -1.69 12.84 5.82
N ARG A 144 -2.85 12.54 5.21
CA ARG A 144 -3.00 11.40 4.31
C ARG A 144 -2.20 11.60 3.02
N PRO A 145 -1.64 10.53 2.42
CA PRO A 145 -0.89 10.62 1.17
C PRO A 145 -1.64 11.35 0.05
N ILE A 146 -2.95 11.09 -0.10
CA ILE A 146 -3.77 11.76 -1.12
C ILE A 146 -3.79 13.29 -0.94
N VAL A 147 -3.96 13.78 0.29
CA VAL A 147 -3.98 15.21 0.59
C VAL A 147 -2.61 15.82 0.34
N MET A 148 -1.56 15.14 0.81
CA MET A 148 -0.20 15.66 0.74
C MET A 148 0.35 15.67 -0.68
N CYS A 149 0.10 14.63 -1.47
CA CYS A 149 0.50 14.55 -2.86
C CYS A 149 -0.14 15.69 -3.66
N ARG A 150 -1.45 15.84 -3.54
CA ARG A 150 -2.20 16.89 -4.23
C ARG A 150 -1.78 18.29 -3.81
N TYR A 151 -1.64 18.53 -2.50
CA TYR A 151 -1.18 19.81 -1.98
C TYR A 151 0.20 20.19 -2.49
N MET A 152 1.18 19.29 -2.34
CA MET A 152 2.55 19.54 -2.77
C MET A 152 2.66 19.68 -4.29
N GLY A 153 1.87 18.91 -5.05
CA GLY A 153 1.78 19.02 -6.50
C GLY A 153 1.22 20.38 -6.96
N LEU A 154 0.29 20.94 -6.21
CA LEU A 154 -0.23 22.30 -6.45
C LEU A 154 0.79 23.40 -6.11
N MET A 155 1.69 23.15 -5.12
CA MET A 155 2.73 24.12 -4.76
C MET A 155 3.84 24.20 -5.79
N GLY A 156 4.11 23.13 -6.52
CA GLY A 156 5.20 23.05 -7.49
C GLY A 156 6.29 22.04 -7.10
N GLN A 157 7.55 22.35 -7.37
CA GLN A 157 8.70 21.50 -7.08
C GLN A 157 9.68 22.19 -6.11
N SER A 158 10.46 21.39 -5.38
CA SER A 158 11.40 21.90 -4.37
C SER A 158 12.86 21.46 -4.57
N SER A 159 13.18 20.88 -5.73
CA SER A 159 14.53 20.36 -6.02
C SER A 159 15.39 21.34 -6.82
N GLU A 160 14.80 22.06 -7.77
CA GLU A 160 15.50 22.85 -8.80
C GLU A 160 15.30 24.36 -8.60
N PHE A 161 15.83 24.89 -7.49
CA PHE A 161 15.75 26.33 -7.19
C PHE A 161 16.44 27.19 -8.25
N ASN A 162 17.60 26.76 -8.75
CA ASN A 162 18.40 27.44 -9.76
C ASN A 162 18.47 26.61 -11.05
N SER A 163 17.35 26.03 -11.50
CA SER A 163 17.33 25.29 -12.75
C SER A 163 17.80 26.17 -13.93
N PRO A 164 18.64 25.65 -14.85
CA PRO A 164 18.96 26.34 -16.11
C PRO A 164 17.72 26.42 -17.03
N ASP A 165 16.72 25.57 -16.83
CA ASP A 165 15.46 25.65 -17.53
C ASP A 165 14.51 26.60 -16.78
N PRO A 166 14.13 27.74 -17.41
CA PRO A 166 13.27 28.73 -16.76
C PRO A 166 11.86 28.23 -16.49
N GLU A 167 11.35 27.26 -17.25
CA GLU A 167 10.04 26.64 -16.99
C GLU A 167 10.09 25.83 -15.69
N ILE A 168 11.16 25.04 -15.48
CA ILE A 168 11.38 24.31 -14.24
C ILE A 168 11.62 25.25 -13.06
N GLN A 169 12.51 26.26 -13.25
CA GLN A 169 12.83 27.22 -12.20
C GLN A 169 11.57 27.97 -11.71
N SER A 170 10.68 28.35 -12.61
CA SER A 170 9.47 29.12 -12.29
C SER A 170 8.48 28.37 -11.39
N THR A 171 8.58 27.04 -11.33
CA THR A 171 7.72 26.19 -10.49
C THR A 171 8.26 25.95 -9.09
N TYR A 172 9.42 26.54 -8.75
CA TYR A 172 10.04 26.29 -7.45
C TYR A 172 9.19 26.81 -6.28
N HIS A 173 8.95 25.93 -5.33
CA HIS A 173 8.34 26.26 -4.05
C HIS A 173 8.91 25.33 -2.95
N PRO A 174 9.28 25.85 -1.75
CA PRO A 174 9.88 25.05 -0.70
C PRO A 174 8.96 23.90 -0.22
N ASP A 175 7.65 24.05 -0.32
CA ASP A 175 6.66 23.02 0.03
C ASP A 175 6.24 22.16 -1.18
N GLY A 176 6.88 22.36 -2.34
CA GLY A 176 6.61 21.57 -3.54
C GLY A 176 7.17 20.16 -3.47
N MET A 177 6.84 19.36 -4.48
CA MET A 177 7.32 17.97 -4.61
C MET A 177 8.82 17.91 -4.90
N LYS A 178 9.45 16.84 -4.46
CA LYS A 178 10.85 16.56 -4.83
C LYS A 178 10.85 15.92 -6.22
N LEU A 179 11.52 16.56 -7.19
CA LEU A 179 11.66 16.03 -8.54
C LEU A 179 12.47 14.73 -8.52
N GLU A 180 12.05 13.79 -9.34
CA GLU A 180 12.72 12.53 -9.60
C GLU A 180 12.47 12.12 -11.05
N PRO A 181 13.51 12.09 -11.89
CA PRO A 181 13.34 11.74 -13.30
C PRO A 181 12.63 10.41 -13.51
N GLY A 182 11.62 10.38 -14.37
CA GLY A 182 10.79 9.22 -14.65
C GLY A 182 9.72 8.91 -13.60
N LEU A 183 9.58 9.75 -12.55
CA LEU A 183 8.57 9.57 -11.50
C LEU A 183 7.84 10.87 -11.15
N VAL A 184 8.56 11.95 -10.92
CA VAL A 184 8.01 13.28 -10.56
C VAL A 184 8.74 14.32 -11.40
N GLU A 185 8.06 14.98 -12.30
CA GLU A 185 8.64 15.91 -13.26
C GLU A 185 7.80 17.17 -13.42
N VAL A 186 8.42 18.27 -13.87
CA VAL A 186 7.69 19.44 -14.33
C VAL A 186 7.22 19.19 -15.77
N ILE A 187 5.98 19.48 -16.06
CA ILE A 187 5.46 19.50 -17.43
C ILE A 187 6.00 20.77 -18.10
N THR A 188 6.95 20.62 -19.01
CA THR A 188 7.54 21.72 -19.77
C THR A 188 6.98 21.75 -21.19
N SER A 189 7.12 22.88 -21.88
CA SER A 189 6.78 22.98 -23.31
C SER A 189 7.48 21.93 -24.14
N GLN A 190 8.71 21.52 -23.79
CA GLN A 190 9.45 20.49 -24.48
C GLN A 190 8.86 19.10 -24.19
N SER A 191 8.61 18.76 -22.92
CA SER A 191 8.11 17.43 -22.54
C SER A 191 6.65 17.20 -22.94
N ALA A 192 5.89 18.27 -23.19
CA ALA A 192 4.51 18.25 -23.66
C ALA A 192 4.37 18.40 -25.18
N ALA A 193 5.50 18.47 -25.92
CA ALA A 193 5.48 18.52 -27.37
C ALA A 193 4.97 17.20 -28.00
N ASN A 194 4.56 17.27 -29.26
CA ASN A 194 4.03 16.09 -29.97
C ASN A 194 5.05 14.94 -30.01
N GLY A 195 4.64 13.75 -29.60
CA GLY A 195 5.48 12.54 -29.47
C GLY A 195 6.28 12.46 -28.18
N GLU A 196 6.22 13.46 -27.30
CA GLU A 196 6.92 13.48 -26.02
C GLU A 196 6.05 12.90 -24.89
N ARG A 197 6.70 12.54 -23.76
CA ARG A 197 6.07 11.79 -22.66
C ARG A 197 4.87 12.48 -21.97
N HIS A 198 4.81 13.80 -22.02
CA HIS A 198 3.71 14.57 -21.44
C HIS A 198 2.78 15.21 -22.51
N GLU A 199 2.78 14.70 -23.74
CA GLU A 199 1.96 15.25 -24.83
C GLU A 199 0.49 15.41 -24.44
N HIS A 200 -0.09 14.38 -23.80
CA HIS A 200 -1.48 14.37 -23.34
C HIS A 200 -1.75 15.32 -22.17
N LEU A 201 -0.70 15.87 -21.55
CA LEU A 201 -0.76 16.86 -20.46
C LEU A 201 -0.42 18.28 -20.92
N ASN A 202 -0.52 18.58 -22.21
CA ASN A 202 -0.10 19.88 -22.79
C ASN A 202 -0.87 21.08 -22.19
N GLU A 203 -2.09 20.88 -21.73
CA GLU A 203 -2.89 21.92 -21.04
C GLU A 203 -2.39 22.19 -19.60
N HIS A 204 -1.46 21.38 -19.11
CA HIS A 204 -0.91 21.46 -17.74
C HIS A 204 0.56 21.90 -17.69
N ILE A 205 1.08 22.53 -18.75
CA ILE A 205 2.45 23.07 -18.76
C ILE A 205 2.67 23.98 -17.55
N GLY A 206 3.78 23.79 -16.82
CA GLY A 206 4.08 24.47 -15.57
C GLY A 206 3.53 23.79 -14.33
N SER A 207 2.81 22.65 -14.47
CA SER A 207 2.37 21.83 -13.34
C SER A 207 3.32 20.65 -13.12
N ILE A 208 3.14 19.96 -12.00
CA ILE A 208 3.88 18.74 -11.69
C ILE A 208 3.13 17.52 -12.24
N ALA A 209 3.83 16.71 -13.04
CA ALA A 209 3.40 15.38 -13.46
C ALA A 209 4.02 14.32 -12.55
N ILE A 210 3.28 13.26 -12.31
CA ILE A 210 3.74 12.06 -11.61
C ILE A 210 3.40 10.82 -12.44
N ARG A 211 4.28 9.83 -12.43
CA ARG A 211 4.02 8.55 -13.03
C ARG A 211 3.42 7.60 -12.00
N SER A 212 2.12 7.34 -12.10
CA SER A 212 1.34 6.61 -11.11
C SER A 212 0.17 5.89 -11.75
N TRP A 213 -0.51 5.04 -10.99
CA TRP A 213 -1.79 4.51 -11.40
C TRP A 213 -2.75 5.63 -11.80
N ALA A 214 -3.34 5.50 -12.98
CA ALA A 214 -4.09 6.57 -13.64
C ALA A 214 -5.60 6.57 -13.31
N GLY A 215 -6.05 5.72 -12.40
CA GLY A 215 -7.46 5.59 -12.03
C GLY A 215 -8.11 4.30 -12.54
N GLU A 216 -9.40 4.12 -12.21
CA GLU A 216 -10.18 3.01 -12.73
C GLU A 216 -10.32 3.10 -14.24
N PRO A 217 -10.26 1.96 -14.96
CA PRO A 217 -10.55 1.94 -16.38
C PRO A 217 -12.04 2.19 -16.63
N ALA A 218 -12.39 2.46 -17.89
CA ALA A 218 -13.78 2.71 -18.28
C ALA A 218 -14.70 1.49 -18.03
N ASP A 219 -14.14 0.29 -18.13
CA ASP A 219 -14.82 -0.96 -17.83
C ASP A 219 -13.96 -1.81 -16.88
N PRO A 220 -14.13 -1.66 -15.55
CA PRO A 220 -13.31 -2.37 -14.56
C PRO A 220 -13.56 -3.88 -14.50
N GLU A 221 -14.60 -4.41 -15.17
CA GLU A 221 -14.84 -5.85 -15.25
C GLU A 221 -13.95 -6.54 -16.31
N THR A 222 -13.55 -5.82 -17.35
CA THR A 222 -12.81 -6.38 -18.48
C THR A 222 -11.45 -5.72 -18.72
N GLU A 223 -11.20 -4.56 -18.11
CA GLU A 223 -9.98 -3.77 -18.28
C GLU A 223 -9.23 -3.62 -16.98
N VAL A 224 -7.93 -3.43 -17.06
CA VAL A 224 -7.06 -3.14 -15.92
C VAL A 224 -6.54 -1.71 -16.03
N GLY A 225 -6.76 -0.90 -15.00
CA GLY A 225 -6.20 0.45 -14.92
C GLY A 225 -4.67 0.40 -15.01
N GLY A 226 -4.12 1.17 -15.95
CA GLY A 226 -2.69 1.26 -16.20
C GLY A 226 -1.99 2.31 -15.35
N VAL A 227 -0.70 2.46 -15.60
CA VAL A 227 0.15 3.53 -15.06
C VAL A 227 0.48 4.50 -16.18
N ASP A 228 0.26 5.78 -15.93
CA ASP A 228 0.56 6.84 -16.89
C ASP A 228 1.09 8.10 -16.16
N TRP A 229 1.50 9.09 -16.93
CA TRP A 229 1.77 10.42 -16.42
C TRP A 229 0.44 11.15 -16.17
N ILE A 230 0.23 11.59 -14.94
CA ILE A 230 -0.96 12.35 -14.52
C ILE A 230 -0.53 13.60 -13.76
N PRO A 231 -1.35 14.66 -13.73
CA PRO A 231 -1.06 15.81 -12.86
C PRO A 231 -1.05 15.40 -11.39
N ALA A 232 -0.04 15.78 -10.64
CA ALA A 232 0.08 15.41 -9.21
C ALA A 232 -1.12 15.84 -8.36
N ARG A 233 -1.78 16.95 -8.74
CA ARG A 233 -3.00 17.44 -8.09
C ARG A 233 -4.20 16.52 -8.23
N ASP A 234 -4.16 15.59 -9.21
CA ASP A 234 -5.25 14.67 -9.51
C ASP A 234 -4.96 13.24 -9.01
N TRP A 235 -3.82 13.05 -8.34
CA TRP A 235 -3.41 11.74 -7.84
C TRP A 235 -4.45 11.10 -6.92
N LEU A 236 -4.65 9.81 -7.14
CA LEU A 236 -5.45 8.91 -6.30
C LEU A 236 -4.63 7.69 -5.89
N PRO A 237 -4.80 7.18 -4.67
CA PRO A 237 -4.30 5.85 -4.33
C PRO A 237 -5.05 4.80 -5.15
N TYR A 238 -4.48 3.58 -5.25
CA TYR A 238 -5.14 2.45 -5.90
C TYR A 238 -6.38 2.03 -5.10
N GLN A 239 -7.52 2.52 -5.51
CA GLN A 239 -8.83 2.26 -4.89
C GLN A 239 -9.95 2.58 -5.86
N ARG A 240 -11.13 1.98 -5.69
CA ARG A 240 -12.33 2.34 -6.45
C ARG A 240 -12.79 3.76 -6.14
N ASP A 241 -13.45 4.41 -7.09
CA ASP A 241 -14.02 5.76 -6.93
C ASP A 241 -15.05 5.84 -5.79
N THR A 242 -15.72 4.72 -5.51
CA THR A 242 -16.68 4.59 -4.41
C THR A 242 -16.02 4.44 -3.03
N PHE A 243 -14.71 4.20 -2.98
CA PHE A 243 -13.99 4.04 -1.73
C PHE A 243 -13.71 5.40 -1.08
N VAL A 244 -14.20 5.59 0.14
CA VAL A 244 -13.98 6.82 0.88
C VAL A 244 -12.70 6.73 1.70
N THR A 245 -11.72 7.59 1.40
CA THR A 245 -10.53 7.73 2.25
C THR A 245 -10.94 8.11 3.67
N PRO A 246 -10.52 7.33 4.70
CA PRO A 246 -10.91 7.61 6.08
C PRO A 246 -10.50 9.01 6.56
N ALA A 247 -11.41 9.69 7.24
CA ALA A 247 -11.23 11.07 7.72
C ALA A 247 -10.43 11.14 9.03
N PHE A 248 -9.33 10.38 9.15
CA PHE A 248 -8.42 10.43 10.29
C PHE A 248 -6.96 10.35 9.81
N ALA A 249 -6.02 10.76 10.68
CA ALA A 249 -4.60 10.84 10.37
C ALA A 249 -4.00 9.54 9.84
N ALA A 250 -2.97 9.65 8.98
CA ALA A 250 -2.33 8.51 8.34
C ALA A 250 -1.45 7.70 9.31
N TYR A 251 -0.62 8.38 10.11
CA TYR A 251 0.40 7.77 10.96
C TYR A 251 -0.13 7.58 12.39
N VAL A 252 0.03 6.43 12.99
CA VAL A 252 0.59 5.18 12.44
C VAL A 252 -0.49 4.44 11.66
N SER A 253 -0.12 3.43 10.83
CA SER A 253 -1.08 2.62 10.09
C SER A 253 -1.90 1.74 11.03
N GLY A 254 -3.24 1.81 10.96
CA GLY A 254 -4.15 0.92 11.68
C GLY A 254 -4.00 -0.53 11.24
N HIS A 255 -4.03 -0.79 9.93
CA HIS A 255 -3.87 -2.13 9.37
C HIS A 255 -2.57 -2.81 9.81
N SER A 256 -1.44 -2.09 9.76
CA SER A 256 -0.16 -2.64 10.21
C SER A 256 -0.15 -2.96 11.70
N CYS A 257 -0.82 -2.15 12.53
CA CYS A 257 -0.94 -2.41 13.96
C CYS A 257 -1.79 -3.65 14.24
N PHE A 258 -2.94 -3.78 13.57
CA PHE A 258 -3.79 -4.98 13.69
C PHE A 258 -3.06 -6.22 13.22
N SER A 259 -2.52 -6.20 11.99
CA SER A 259 -1.77 -7.34 11.46
C SER A 259 -0.61 -7.75 12.35
N ARG A 260 0.09 -6.81 12.97
CA ARG A 260 1.19 -7.13 13.89
C ARG A 260 0.70 -7.71 15.22
N ALA A 261 -0.49 -7.36 15.66
CA ALA A 261 -1.06 -7.88 16.90
C ALA A 261 -1.56 -9.32 16.76
N GLU A 262 -1.86 -9.75 15.53
CA GLU A 262 -2.41 -11.09 15.20
C GLU A 262 -1.33 -12.13 14.82
N ILE A 263 -0.11 -11.72 14.52
CA ILE A 263 1.04 -12.60 14.23
C ILE A 263 1.76 -12.99 15.52
#